data_990117eb16417935b69d20ad16756718
#
_entry.id   990117eb16417935b69d20ad16756718
#
_cell.length_a   1.000
_cell.length_b   1.000
_cell.length_c   1.000
_cell.angle_alpha   90.00
_cell.angle_beta   90.00
_cell.angle_gamma   90.00
#
_symmetry.space_group_name_H-M   'P 1'
#
loop_
_entity.id
_entity.type
_entity.pdbx_description
1 polymer ?
#
loop_
_entity_poly.entity_id
_entity_poly.type
_entity_poly.pdbx_seq_one_letter_code
_entity_poly.pdbx_strand_id
1 'polypeptide(L)'
;VLADLGWELELNDIVERFVGKSEAHFVAAVEQQLGVRLADGWDRDYGRWYQEAFERDLEAVDGIEDALDRLSLPHCVASSGSHDKMRRTLGKTGLLHRFQGRIFSATEVAHGKPAPDLFLHAAASLDTAPGQCAVVEDSAYGVQAARAAGMHVFAYAGGVTPASRLAGPGTTVFSDMRLLPGLIAAGRPG
;
A
#
# COMPACT_ATOMS: atom_id res chain seq x y z
N VAL A 1 -12.79 -14.01 9.45
CA VAL A 1 -11.57 -14.84 9.22
C VAL A 1 -10.80 -15.04 10.51
N LEU A 2 -10.20 -14.01 11.12
CA LEU A 2 -9.37 -14.18 12.32
C LEU A 2 -10.18 -14.75 13.50
N ALA A 3 -11.39 -14.27 13.74
CA ALA A 3 -12.28 -14.79 14.77
C ALA A 3 -12.63 -16.27 14.54
N ASP A 4 -12.89 -16.66 13.28
CA ASP A 4 -13.18 -18.06 12.92
C ASP A 4 -11.96 -18.98 13.13
N LEU A 5 -10.76 -18.41 13.02
CA LEU A 5 -9.50 -19.08 13.34
C LEU A 5 -9.18 -19.10 14.85
N GLY A 6 -10.02 -18.45 15.68
CA GLY A 6 -9.82 -18.40 17.13
C GLY A 6 -8.99 -17.20 17.62
N TRP A 7 -8.80 -16.18 16.77
CA TRP A 7 -8.09 -14.96 17.14
C TRP A 7 -8.97 -13.73 17.00
N GLU A 8 -9.59 -13.31 18.09
CA GLU A 8 -10.37 -12.07 18.14
C GLU A 8 -9.46 -10.86 18.29
N LEU A 9 -9.63 -9.88 17.41
CA LEU A 9 -8.90 -8.61 17.40
C LEU A 9 -9.85 -7.44 17.16
N GLU A 10 -9.58 -6.35 17.84
CA GLU A 10 -10.22 -5.06 17.53
C GLU A 10 -9.68 -4.49 16.21
N LEU A 11 -10.46 -3.60 15.57
CA LEU A 11 -10.08 -2.99 14.29
C LEU A 11 -8.70 -2.32 14.36
N ASN A 12 -8.40 -1.61 15.45
CA ASN A 12 -7.12 -0.95 15.64
C ASN A 12 -5.95 -1.94 15.66
N ASP A 13 -6.13 -3.12 16.27
CA ASP A 13 -5.11 -4.17 16.30
C ASP A 13 -4.89 -4.76 14.90
N ILE A 14 -5.98 -4.93 14.13
CA ILE A 14 -5.90 -5.41 12.73
C ILE A 14 -5.12 -4.40 11.88
N VAL A 15 -5.43 -3.11 11.99
CA VAL A 15 -4.73 -2.04 11.28
C VAL A 15 -3.25 -2.04 11.66
N GLU A 16 -2.94 -2.13 12.94
CA GLU A 16 -1.57 -2.12 13.43
C GLU A 16 -0.73 -3.30 12.94
N ARG A 17 -1.30 -4.47 12.95
CA ARG A 17 -0.58 -5.71 12.66
C ARG A 17 -0.46 -6.02 11.18
N PHE A 18 -1.46 -5.66 10.37
CA PHE A 18 -1.62 -6.21 9.03
C PHE A 18 -1.68 -5.16 7.91
N VAL A 19 -2.13 -3.93 8.17
CA VAL A 19 -2.24 -2.93 7.10
C VAL A 19 -0.85 -2.56 6.56
N GLY A 20 -0.68 -2.66 5.25
CA GLY A 20 0.59 -2.41 4.55
C GLY A 20 1.57 -3.59 4.53
N LYS A 21 1.25 -4.71 5.19
CA LYS A 21 2.06 -5.93 5.19
C LYS A 21 1.71 -6.88 4.05
N SER A 22 2.61 -7.82 3.78
CA SER A 22 2.39 -8.89 2.81
C SER A 22 1.48 -9.99 3.37
N GLU A 23 0.90 -10.81 2.49
CA GLU A 23 0.15 -12.00 2.85
C GLU A 23 1.00 -13.00 3.66
N ALA A 24 2.26 -13.18 3.28
CA ALA A 24 3.19 -14.03 4.02
C ALA A 24 3.37 -13.57 5.48
N HIS A 25 3.38 -12.24 5.72
CA HIS A 25 3.42 -11.71 7.08
C HIS A 25 2.13 -12.05 7.85
N PHE A 26 0.97 -11.93 7.20
CA PHE A 26 -0.32 -12.29 7.81
C PHE A 26 -0.32 -13.77 8.23
N VAL A 27 0.03 -14.68 7.32
CA VAL A 27 0.10 -16.13 7.60
C VAL A 27 1.04 -16.41 8.77
N ALA A 28 2.27 -15.89 8.73
CA ALA A 28 3.26 -16.10 9.79
C ALA A 28 2.77 -15.60 11.16
N ALA A 29 2.11 -14.44 11.21
CA ALA A 29 1.56 -13.89 12.44
C ALA A 29 0.41 -14.75 13.01
N VAL A 30 -0.46 -15.27 12.15
CA VAL A 30 -1.56 -16.17 12.55
C VAL A 30 -1.00 -17.50 13.08
N GLU A 31 -0.07 -18.11 12.35
CA GLU A 31 0.58 -19.36 12.77
C GLU A 31 1.29 -19.21 14.12
N GLN A 32 2.01 -18.12 14.31
CA GLN A 32 2.70 -17.82 15.57
C GLN A 32 1.72 -17.63 16.73
N GLN A 33 0.63 -16.91 16.50
CA GLN A 33 -0.37 -16.60 17.53
C GLN A 33 -1.14 -17.86 17.97
N LEU A 34 -1.53 -18.70 17.02
CA LEU A 34 -2.35 -19.88 17.26
C LEU A 34 -1.52 -21.13 17.61
N GLY A 35 -0.20 -21.08 17.41
CA GLY A 35 0.68 -22.22 17.62
C GLY A 35 0.45 -23.39 16.65
N VAL A 36 -0.10 -23.10 15.47
CA VAL A 36 -0.44 -24.07 14.43
C VAL A 36 0.15 -23.67 13.09
N ARG A 37 0.28 -24.63 12.18
CA ARG A 37 0.53 -24.35 10.76
C ARG A 37 -0.78 -24.30 10.02
N LEU A 38 -0.98 -23.24 9.22
CA LEU A 38 -2.10 -23.17 8.31
C LEU A 38 -1.88 -24.13 7.14
N ALA A 39 -2.89 -24.94 6.84
CA ALA A 39 -2.83 -25.87 5.71
C ALA A 39 -2.84 -25.11 4.38
N ASP A 40 -2.26 -25.70 3.32
CA ASP A 40 -2.35 -25.15 1.98
C ASP A 40 -3.81 -24.95 1.56
N GLY A 41 -4.13 -23.72 1.14
CA GLY A 41 -5.50 -23.33 0.79
C GLY A 41 -6.44 -23.15 1.98
N TRP A 42 -5.91 -22.84 3.16
CA TRP A 42 -6.65 -22.47 4.37
C TRP A 42 -7.67 -21.34 4.12
N ASP A 43 -7.38 -20.49 3.15
CA ASP A 43 -8.15 -19.31 2.77
C ASP A 43 -9.27 -19.60 1.75
N ARG A 44 -9.38 -20.86 1.25
CA ARG A 44 -10.34 -21.20 0.18
C ARG A 44 -11.78 -20.87 0.53
N ASP A 45 -12.18 -21.13 1.78
CA ASP A 45 -13.54 -20.88 2.25
C ASP A 45 -13.84 -19.39 2.36
N TYR A 46 -12.80 -18.57 2.57
CA TYR A 46 -12.90 -17.10 2.63
C TYR A 46 -12.73 -16.44 1.26
N GLY A 47 -12.09 -17.11 0.31
CA GLY A 47 -11.76 -16.57 -1.00
C GLY A 47 -12.98 -16.07 -1.76
N ARG A 48 -14.09 -16.84 -1.73
CA ARG A 48 -15.34 -16.45 -2.36
C ARG A 48 -15.97 -15.23 -1.69
N TRP A 49 -16.09 -15.26 -0.36
CA TRP A 49 -16.63 -14.14 0.41
C TRP A 49 -15.79 -12.86 0.20
N TYR A 50 -14.46 -12.99 0.23
CA TYR A 50 -13.56 -11.88 -0.04
C TYR A 50 -13.73 -11.32 -1.45
N GLN A 51 -13.91 -12.20 -2.46
CA GLN A 51 -14.16 -11.77 -3.83
C GLN A 51 -15.49 -11.05 -3.97
N GLU A 52 -16.56 -11.57 -3.38
CA GLU A 52 -17.88 -10.96 -3.41
C GLU A 52 -17.89 -9.57 -2.75
N ALA A 53 -17.25 -9.45 -1.58
CA ALA A 53 -17.10 -8.17 -0.89
C ALA A 53 -16.27 -7.18 -1.73
N PHE A 54 -15.21 -7.66 -2.36
CA PHE A 54 -14.34 -6.85 -3.21
C PHE A 54 -15.08 -6.32 -4.44
N GLU A 55 -15.86 -7.18 -5.11
CA GLU A 55 -16.65 -6.77 -6.28
C GLU A 55 -17.78 -5.79 -5.91
N ARG A 56 -18.33 -5.91 -4.71
CA ARG A 56 -19.41 -5.05 -4.24
C ARG A 56 -18.90 -3.70 -3.73
N ASP A 57 -17.85 -3.71 -2.92
CA ASP A 57 -17.49 -2.60 -2.04
C ASP A 57 -16.20 -1.87 -2.45
N LEU A 58 -15.36 -2.44 -3.35
CA LEU A 58 -14.12 -1.77 -3.73
C LEU A 58 -14.40 -0.60 -4.67
N GLU A 59 -14.01 0.58 -4.20
CA GLU A 59 -14.03 1.83 -4.95
C GLU A 59 -12.64 2.46 -5.00
N ALA A 60 -12.42 3.36 -5.95
CA ALA A 60 -11.22 4.19 -5.97
C ALA A 60 -11.27 5.20 -4.81
N VAL A 61 -10.10 5.58 -4.31
CA VAL A 61 -10.03 6.66 -3.33
C VAL A 61 -10.59 7.94 -3.94
N ASP A 62 -11.49 8.59 -3.21
CA ASP A 62 -12.12 9.82 -3.69
C ASP A 62 -11.07 10.88 -4.04
N GLY A 63 -11.23 11.51 -5.22
CA GLY A 63 -10.32 12.50 -5.76
C GLY A 63 -9.02 11.96 -6.38
N ILE A 64 -8.80 10.62 -6.43
CA ILE A 64 -7.56 10.06 -7.03
C ILE A 64 -7.48 10.31 -8.54
N GLU A 65 -8.58 10.23 -9.26
CA GLU A 65 -8.60 10.49 -10.70
C GLU A 65 -8.23 11.95 -11.00
N ASP A 66 -8.83 12.90 -10.30
CA ASP A 66 -8.52 14.32 -10.40
C ASP A 66 -7.03 14.59 -10.08
N ALA A 67 -6.49 13.91 -9.06
CA ALA A 67 -5.10 14.04 -8.69
C ALA A 67 -4.18 13.53 -9.81
N LEU A 68 -4.45 12.34 -10.35
CA LEU A 68 -3.67 11.72 -11.41
C LEU A 68 -3.73 12.53 -12.73
N ASP A 69 -4.88 13.13 -13.05
CA ASP A 69 -5.04 13.99 -14.25
C ASP A 69 -4.20 15.26 -14.18
N ARG A 70 -3.96 15.77 -12.99
CA ARG A 70 -3.18 16.98 -12.73
C ARG A 70 -1.70 16.73 -12.51
N LEU A 71 -1.28 15.45 -12.36
CA LEU A 71 0.11 15.06 -12.20
C LEU A 71 0.78 14.88 -13.56
N SER A 72 1.77 15.72 -13.86
CA SER A 72 2.61 15.61 -15.06
C SER A 72 3.87 14.76 -14.86
N LEU A 73 4.11 14.26 -13.62
CA LEU A 73 5.28 13.47 -13.28
C LEU A 73 5.08 11.99 -13.64
N PRO A 74 6.15 11.28 -14.03
CA PRO A 74 6.12 9.83 -14.09
C PRO A 74 5.69 9.25 -12.72
N HIS A 75 4.78 8.29 -12.75
CA HIS A 75 4.28 7.66 -11.54
C HIS A 75 4.05 6.16 -11.76
N CYS A 76 4.10 5.40 -10.69
CA CYS A 76 3.95 3.93 -10.69
C CYS A 76 3.16 3.47 -9.47
N VAL A 77 2.80 2.20 -9.44
CA VAL A 77 2.29 1.52 -8.25
C VAL A 77 3.40 0.62 -7.68
N ALA A 78 3.65 0.72 -6.38
CA ALA A 78 4.56 -0.13 -5.62
C ALA A 78 3.83 -0.69 -4.39
N SER A 79 3.42 -1.95 -4.44
CA SER A 79 2.50 -2.56 -3.47
C SER A 79 3.03 -3.86 -2.87
N SER A 80 2.63 -4.13 -1.62
CA SER A 80 2.86 -5.42 -0.97
C SER A 80 2.02 -6.56 -1.57
N GLY A 81 1.02 -6.26 -2.38
CA GLY A 81 0.18 -7.24 -3.07
C GLY A 81 0.87 -7.87 -4.27
N SER A 82 0.39 -9.07 -4.67
CA SER A 82 0.82 -9.71 -5.92
C SER A 82 0.36 -8.93 -7.16
N HIS A 83 1.02 -9.17 -8.30
CA HIS A 83 0.62 -8.56 -9.58
C HIS A 83 -0.85 -8.84 -9.94
N ASP A 84 -1.32 -10.06 -9.72
CA ASP A 84 -2.71 -10.43 -10.02
C ASP A 84 -3.69 -9.68 -9.13
N LYS A 85 -3.39 -9.54 -7.84
CA LYS A 85 -4.19 -8.71 -6.92
C LYS A 85 -4.24 -7.26 -7.41
N MET A 86 -3.09 -6.66 -7.74
CA MET A 86 -3.03 -5.28 -8.22
C MET A 86 -3.77 -5.08 -9.54
N ARG A 87 -3.64 -5.99 -10.50
CA ARG A 87 -4.39 -5.92 -11.77
C ARG A 87 -5.90 -5.95 -11.54
N ARG A 88 -6.36 -6.82 -10.65
CA ARG A 88 -7.78 -6.91 -10.29
C ARG A 88 -8.27 -5.65 -9.60
N THR A 89 -7.55 -5.16 -8.59
CA THR A 89 -7.95 -3.95 -7.84
C THR A 89 -7.97 -2.71 -8.72
N LEU A 90 -6.90 -2.47 -9.47
CA LEU A 90 -6.81 -1.33 -10.39
C LEU A 90 -7.77 -1.47 -11.57
N GLY A 91 -8.05 -2.70 -12.03
CA GLY A 91 -9.06 -2.96 -13.06
C GLY A 91 -10.46 -2.63 -12.59
N LYS A 92 -10.85 -3.10 -11.39
CA LYS A 92 -12.15 -2.83 -10.78
C LYS A 92 -12.38 -1.34 -10.56
N THR A 93 -11.34 -0.60 -10.14
CA THR A 93 -11.42 0.85 -9.88
C THR A 93 -11.19 1.71 -11.13
N GLY A 94 -11.01 1.10 -12.32
CA GLY A 94 -10.79 1.83 -13.57
C GLY A 94 -9.39 2.42 -13.74
N LEU A 95 -8.49 2.23 -12.77
CA LEU A 95 -7.17 2.89 -12.75
C LEU A 95 -6.05 2.12 -13.47
N LEU A 96 -6.28 0.85 -13.86
CA LEU A 96 -5.24 -0.02 -14.41
C LEU A 96 -4.54 0.58 -15.63
N HIS A 97 -5.30 1.22 -16.53
CA HIS A 97 -4.75 1.80 -17.76
C HIS A 97 -3.72 2.91 -17.51
N ARG A 98 -3.78 3.57 -16.36
CA ARG A 98 -2.85 4.64 -15.97
C ARG A 98 -1.48 4.12 -15.55
N PHE A 99 -1.39 2.83 -15.17
CA PHE A 99 -0.18 2.24 -14.60
C PHE A 99 0.39 1.07 -15.42
N GLN A 100 -0.07 0.87 -16.65
CA GLN A 100 0.43 -0.21 -17.50
C GLN A 100 1.95 -0.15 -17.66
N GLY A 101 2.64 -1.29 -17.40
CA GLY A 101 4.09 -1.40 -17.43
C GLY A 101 4.82 -0.73 -16.25
N ARG A 102 4.09 -0.20 -15.27
CA ARG A 102 4.63 0.53 -14.11
C ARG A 102 3.98 0.08 -12.81
N ILE A 103 3.86 -1.22 -12.63
CA ILE A 103 3.31 -1.86 -11.43
C ILE A 103 4.39 -2.77 -10.86
N PHE A 104 4.82 -2.51 -9.62
CA PHE A 104 5.87 -3.23 -8.91
C PHE A 104 5.30 -3.91 -7.67
N SER A 105 5.67 -5.17 -7.48
CA SER A 105 5.17 -6.04 -6.41
C SER A 105 6.27 -6.35 -5.39
N ALA A 106 5.89 -6.50 -4.12
CA ALA A 106 6.82 -7.03 -3.11
C ALA A 106 7.31 -8.46 -3.43
N THR A 107 6.68 -9.17 -4.36
CA THR A 107 7.17 -10.47 -4.83
C THR A 107 8.42 -10.40 -5.71
N GLU A 108 8.82 -9.19 -6.13
CA GLU A 108 10.00 -8.93 -6.97
C GLU A 108 11.24 -8.58 -6.14
N VAL A 109 11.12 -8.46 -4.82
CA VAL A 109 12.20 -8.02 -3.95
C VAL A 109 12.43 -8.99 -2.78
N ALA A 110 13.62 -8.93 -2.19
CA ALA A 110 13.99 -9.82 -1.09
C ALA A 110 13.21 -9.50 0.19
N HIS A 111 13.01 -8.21 0.48
CA HIS A 111 12.35 -7.78 1.70
C HIS A 111 11.20 -6.82 1.39
N GLY A 112 9.99 -7.15 1.84
CA GLY A 112 8.82 -6.27 1.74
C GLY A 112 8.85 -5.14 2.78
N LYS A 113 7.88 -4.21 2.67
CA LYS A 113 7.69 -3.13 3.65
C LYS A 113 7.68 -3.69 5.08
N PRO A 114 8.42 -3.12 6.03
CA PRO A 114 8.99 -1.77 6.06
C PRO A 114 10.41 -1.63 5.47
N ALA A 115 10.99 -2.68 4.86
CA ALA A 115 12.26 -2.55 4.16
C ALA A 115 12.12 -1.63 2.93
N PRO A 116 13.17 -0.91 2.53
CA PRO A 116 13.11 0.05 1.42
C PRO A 116 13.11 -0.60 0.03
N ASP A 117 13.37 -1.89 -0.06
CA ASP A 117 13.69 -2.64 -1.28
C ASP A 117 12.68 -2.38 -2.41
N LEU A 118 11.39 -2.41 -2.11
CA LEU A 118 10.33 -2.22 -3.09
C LEU A 118 10.34 -0.82 -3.71
N PHE A 119 10.52 0.21 -2.90
CA PHE A 119 10.57 1.59 -3.40
C PHE A 119 11.86 1.89 -4.15
N LEU A 120 12.99 1.33 -3.70
CA LEU A 120 14.26 1.41 -4.42
C LEU A 120 14.20 0.68 -5.76
N HIS A 121 13.56 -0.49 -5.82
CA HIS A 121 13.31 -1.23 -7.06
C HIS A 121 12.45 -0.42 -8.05
N ALA A 122 11.35 0.18 -7.57
CA ALA A 122 10.48 1.01 -8.39
C ALA A 122 11.22 2.26 -8.92
N ALA A 123 12.00 2.94 -8.09
CA ALA A 123 12.80 4.11 -8.48
C ALA A 123 13.83 3.77 -9.55
N ALA A 124 14.58 2.65 -9.37
CA ALA A 124 15.52 2.16 -10.35
C ALA A 124 14.84 1.82 -11.69
N SER A 125 13.66 1.20 -11.66
CA SER A 125 12.89 0.86 -12.85
C SER A 125 12.35 2.09 -13.60
N LEU A 126 12.23 3.23 -12.91
CA LEU A 126 11.87 4.54 -13.50
C LEU A 126 13.11 5.39 -13.84
N ASP A 127 14.32 4.83 -13.73
CA ASP A 127 15.59 5.54 -13.94
C ASP A 127 15.67 6.87 -13.15
N THR A 128 15.22 6.83 -11.89
CA THR A 128 15.12 8.02 -11.04
C THR A 128 15.82 7.79 -9.70
N ALA A 129 16.66 8.74 -9.28
CA ALA A 129 17.32 8.66 -7.98
C ALA A 129 16.31 8.71 -6.82
N PRO A 130 16.47 7.92 -5.74
CA PRO A 130 15.53 7.89 -4.62
C PRO A 130 15.22 9.26 -4.03
N GLY A 131 16.23 10.13 -3.86
CA GLY A 131 16.03 11.50 -3.34
C GLY A 131 15.21 12.43 -4.26
N GLN A 132 14.96 12.03 -5.50
CA GLN A 132 14.10 12.73 -6.46
C GLN A 132 12.69 12.11 -6.55
N CYS A 133 12.47 10.99 -5.84
CA CYS A 133 11.18 10.32 -5.77
C CYS A 133 10.38 10.80 -4.55
N ALA A 134 9.07 10.78 -4.70
CA ALA A 134 8.15 10.91 -3.60
C ALA A 134 7.23 9.67 -3.55
N VAL A 135 6.85 9.25 -2.35
CA VAL A 135 5.95 8.14 -2.12
C VAL A 135 4.64 8.67 -1.56
N VAL A 136 3.52 8.23 -2.12
CA VAL A 136 2.18 8.42 -1.56
C VAL A 136 1.80 7.12 -0.85
N GLU A 137 1.55 7.17 0.45
CA GLU A 137 1.33 5.98 1.29
C GLU A 137 0.31 6.24 2.38
N ASP A 138 -0.44 5.20 2.75
CA ASP A 138 -1.48 5.23 3.78
C ASP A 138 -1.21 4.31 4.97
N SER A 139 -0.11 3.54 4.93
CA SER A 139 0.26 2.59 5.97
C SER A 139 1.52 3.00 6.73
N ALA A 140 1.58 2.71 8.03
CA ALA A 140 2.76 2.98 8.84
C ALA A 140 4.01 2.27 8.32
N TYR A 141 3.87 1.04 7.82
CA TYR A 141 4.99 0.27 7.28
C TYR A 141 5.47 0.80 5.93
N GLY A 142 4.56 1.28 5.09
CA GLY A 142 4.93 1.92 3.84
C GLY A 142 5.63 3.26 4.05
N VAL A 143 5.16 4.07 5.01
CA VAL A 143 5.84 5.31 5.41
C VAL A 143 7.26 5.03 5.92
N GLN A 144 7.45 3.99 6.75
CA GLN A 144 8.78 3.58 7.21
C GLN A 144 9.68 3.14 6.05
N ALA A 145 9.15 2.34 5.12
CA ALA A 145 9.89 1.88 3.94
C ALA A 145 10.33 3.05 3.04
N ALA A 146 9.46 4.03 2.80
CA ALA A 146 9.77 5.20 2.00
C ALA A 146 10.85 6.08 2.64
N ARG A 147 10.76 6.29 3.97
CA ARG A 147 11.82 6.99 4.73
C ARG A 147 13.14 6.25 4.69
N ALA A 148 13.13 4.92 4.85
CA ALA A 148 14.32 4.09 4.75
C ALA A 148 14.95 4.13 3.34
N ALA A 149 14.12 4.34 2.30
CA ALA A 149 14.59 4.55 0.93
C ALA A 149 15.15 5.98 0.67
N GLY A 150 15.06 6.89 1.64
CA GLY A 150 15.49 8.28 1.47
C GLY A 150 14.53 9.12 0.61
N MET A 151 13.26 8.72 0.52
CA MET A 151 12.22 9.38 -0.29
C MET A 151 11.35 10.28 0.58
N HIS A 152 10.86 11.39 0.02
CA HIS A 152 9.81 12.19 0.66
C HIS A 152 8.48 11.45 0.68
N VAL A 153 7.73 11.55 1.79
CA VAL A 153 6.46 10.86 1.95
C VAL A 153 5.29 11.83 2.00
N PHE A 154 4.32 11.66 1.11
CA PHE A 154 2.99 12.22 1.21
C PHE A 154 2.07 11.16 1.83
N ALA A 155 1.80 11.28 3.12
CA ALA A 155 1.08 10.27 3.88
C ALA A 155 -0.43 10.56 3.88
N TYR A 156 -1.20 9.69 3.24
CA TYR A 156 -2.64 9.81 3.11
C TYR A 156 -3.36 9.29 4.35
N ALA A 157 -3.99 10.19 5.10
CA ALA A 157 -4.72 9.91 6.33
C ALA A 157 -6.25 9.87 6.14
N GLY A 158 -6.73 9.79 4.89
CA GLY A 158 -8.16 9.60 4.60
C GLY A 158 -8.63 8.14 4.65
N GLY A 159 -7.72 7.20 4.92
CA GLY A 159 -8.00 5.77 5.07
C GLY A 159 -8.12 5.32 6.52
N VAL A 160 -7.82 4.04 6.78
CA VAL A 160 -7.98 3.41 8.11
C VAL A 160 -6.85 3.70 9.09
N THR A 161 -5.69 4.18 8.60
CA THR A 161 -4.53 4.46 9.46
C THR A 161 -4.63 5.88 10.04
N PRO A 162 -4.61 6.05 11.36
CA PRO A 162 -4.66 7.37 11.98
C PRO A 162 -3.48 8.25 11.58
N ALA A 163 -3.71 9.55 11.36
CA ALA A 163 -2.69 10.53 10.98
C ALA A 163 -1.48 10.55 11.91
N SER A 164 -1.69 10.34 13.21
CA SER A 164 -0.63 10.27 14.23
C SER A 164 0.39 9.16 13.99
N ARG A 165 -0.02 8.07 13.33
CA ARG A 165 0.85 6.93 12.98
C ARG A 165 1.62 7.14 11.67
N LEU A 166 1.17 8.07 10.86
CA LEU A 166 1.78 8.41 9.58
C LEU A 166 2.77 9.57 9.70
N ALA A 167 2.58 10.43 10.69
CA ALA A 167 3.39 11.63 10.90
C ALA A 167 4.86 11.31 11.26
N GLY A 168 5.77 12.25 10.95
CA GLY A 168 7.18 12.18 11.34
C GLY A 168 8.11 12.86 10.32
N PRO A 169 9.44 12.75 10.51
CA PRO A 169 10.43 13.39 9.65
C PRO A 169 10.25 13.04 8.17
N GLY A 170 10.42 14.01 7.27
CA GLY A 170 10.31 13.77 5.82
C GLY A 170 8.92 13.37 5.35
N THR A 171 7.86 13.68 6.12
CA THR A 171 6.48 13.29 5.80
C THR A 171 5.53 14.46 5.85
N THR A 172 4.76 14.63 4.79
CA THR A 172 3.62 15.56 4.71
C THR A 172 2.34 14.75 4.83
N VAL A 173 1.57 14.95 5.91
CA VAL A 173 0.30 14.25 6.13
C VAL A 173 -0.85 15.06 5.50
N PHE A 174 -1.74 14.37 4.77
CA PHE A 174 -2.90 14.97 4.12
C PHE A 174 -4.07 13.95 4.08
N SER A 175 -5.30 14.43 3.87
CA SER A 175 -6.52 13.60 3.92
C SER A 175 -7.45 13.75 2.71
N ASP A 176 -7.17 14.64 1.78
CA ASP A 176 -7.91 14.80 0.51
C ASP A 176 -6.94 14.61 -0.66
N MET A 177 -7.19 13.58 -1.48
CA MET A 177 -6.33 13.23 -2.61
C MET A 177 -6.21 14.35 -3.65
N ARG A 178 -7.20 15.23 -3.75
CA ARG A 178 -7.18 16.40 -4.64
C ARG A 178 -6.08 17.42 -4.31
N LEU A 179 -5.58 17.41 -3.07
CA LEU A 179 -4.49 18.29 -2.62
C LEU A 179 -3.12 17.82 -3.10
N LEU A 180 -2.97 16.51 -3.43
CA LEU A 180 -1.68 15.89 -3.73
C LEU A 180 -0.87 16.63 -4.83
N PRO A 181 -1.43 17.04 -5.98
CA PRO A 181 -0.66 17.73 -7.00
C PRO A 181 -0.05 19.05 -6.51
N GLY A 182 -0.81 19.81 -5.72
CA GLY A 182 -0.33 21.04 -5.10
C GLY A 182 0.77 20.81 -4.06
N LEU A 183 0.62 19.77 -3.23
CA LEU A 183 1.62 19.40 -2.23
C LEU A 183 2.93 18.96 -2.89
N ILE A 184 2.87 18.17 -3.95
CA ILE A 184 4.06 17.75 -4.72
C ILE A 184 4.73 18.96 -5.36
N ALA A 185 3.97 19.88 -5.94
CA ALA A 185 4.52 21.11 -6.56
C ALA A 185 5.22 22.01 -5.53
N ALA A 186 4.66 22.13 -4.32
CA ALA A 186 5.22 22.95 -3.22
C ALA A 186 6.46 22.32 -2.58
N GLY A 187 6.55 20.98 -2.55
CA GLY A 187 7.65 20.23 -1.93
C GLY A 187 8.85 19.98 -2.85
N ARG A 188 8.85 20.46 -4.10
CA ARG A 188 10.02 20.36 -4.99
C ARG A 188 11.11 21.32 -4.53
N PRO A 189 12.33 20.83 -4.23
CA PRO A 189 13.49 21.72 -4.18
C PRO A 189 13.67 22.30 -5.57
N GLY A 190 13.81 23.63 -5.63
CA GLY A 190 14.08 24.37 -6.87
C GLY A 190 15.44 24.02 -7.49
#